data_0888c3e5ac8f03260b562d7d3dd99a0d
#
_entry.id   0888c3e5ac8f03260b562d7d3dd99a0d
#
_cell.length_a   1.000
_cell.length_b   1.000
_cell.length_c   1.000
_cell.angle_alpha   90.00
_cell.angle_beta   90.00
_cell.angle_gamma   90.00
#
_symmetry.space_group_name_H-M   'P 1'
#
loop_
_entity.id
_entity.type
_entity.pdbx_description
1 polymer ?
#
loop_
_entity_poly.entity_id
_entity_poly.type
_entity_poly.pdbx_seq_one_letter_code
_entity_poly.pdbx_strand_id
1 'polypeptide(L)'
;MSNLKLLIIGSSAHLVDLDLEVLEVKGFGRFPSKALLNHGFGKEFELLDEKCILVDYVLSDLQSNLKRGPQIISPKDIAWIVYKSGLSTGKTVVEAGSGSAALTLALAQTVAPNGNVITFENNNRHLKVAQKNIQMSPWKSLVELRNKELNNNT
;
A
#
# COMPACT_ATOMS: atom_id res chain seq x y z
N MET A 1 -9.08 -4.58 -10.27
CA MET A 1 -7.86 -4.41 -9.43
C MET A 1 -7.38 -3.01 -9.67
N SER A 2 -7.01 -2.23 -8.65
CA SER A 2 -6.45 -0.89 -8.87
C SER A 2 -5.17 -0.99 -9.71
N ASN A 3 -5.07 -0.17 -10.76
CA ASN A 3 -3.91 -0.13 -11.65
C ASN A 3 -2.86 0.85 -11.10
N LEU A 4 -2.42 0.58 -9.85
CA LEU A 4 -1.41 1.40 -9.18
C LEU A 4 -0.04 1.21 -9.82
N LYS A 5 0.64 2.33 -10.05
CA LYS A 5 2.01 2.38 -10.57
C LYS A 5 2.82 3.43 -9.82
N LEU A 6 4.14 3.35 -9.93
CA LEU A 6 5.05 4.36 -9.43
C LEU A 6 5.47 5.26 -10.58
N LEU A 7 5.10 6.53 -10.49
CA LEU A 7 5.57 7.58 -11.39
C LEU A 7 6.74 8.29 -10.73
N ILE A 8 7.89 8.20 -11.36
CA ILE A 8 9.09 8.95 -10.97
C ILE A 8 9.14 10.19 -11.85
N ILE A 9 9.20 11.38 -11.23
CA ILE A 9 9.32 12.68 -11.89
C ILE A 9 10.55 13.38 -11.31
N GLY A 10 11.57 13.60 -12.12
CA GLY A 10 12.83 14.14 -11.63
C GLY A 10 13.40 13.29 -10.49
N SER A 11 13.48 13.85 -9.27
CA SER A 11 13.94 13.17 -8.06
C SER A 11 12.81 12.67 -7.14
N SER A 12 11.55 12.83 -7.55
CA SER A 12 10.38 12.50 -6.73
C SER A 12 9.65 11.26 -7.25
N ALA A 13 9.11 10.43 -6.34
CA ALA A 13 8.36 9.23 -6.67
C ALA A 13 6.94 9.32 -6.10
N HIS A 14 5.94 9.03 -6.92
CA HIS A 14 4.53 9.18 -6.60
C HIS A 14 3.74 7.93 -7.00
N LEU A 15 2.95 7.39 -6.08
CA LEU A 15 1.96 6.37 -6.44
C LEU A 15 0.80 7.01 -7.19
N VAL A 16 0.49 6.48 -8.35
CA VAL A 16 -0.60 6.92 -9.21
C VAL A 16 -1.52 5.75 -9.54
N ASP A 17 -2.82 5.99 -9.54
CA ASP A 17 -3.83 5.00 -9.94
C ASP A 17 -4.28 5.32 -11.37
N LEU A 18 -3.82 4.50 -12.31
CA LEU A 18 -4.09 4.69 -13.75
C LEU A 18 -5.54 4.38 -14.15
N ASP A 19 -6.36 3.85 -13.24
CA ASP A 19 -7.80 3.70 -13.47
C ASP A 19 -8.56 5.03 -13.33
N LEU A 20 -7.92 6.05 -12.73
CA LEU A 20 -8.49 7.40 -12.65
C LEU A 20 -8.30 8.14 -13.97
N GLU A 21 -9.31 8.91 -14.40
CA GLU A 21 -9.20 9.74 -15.61
C GLU A 21 -8.19 10.89 -15.45
N VAL A 22 -8.13 11.46 -14.25
CA VAL A 22 -7.24 12.57 -13.91
C VAL A 22 -6.43 12.21 -12.68
N LEU A 23 -5.13 12.35 -12.80
CA LEU A 23 -4.17 12.17 -11.72
C LEU A 23 -3.85 13.53 -11.09
N GLU A 24 -3.75 13.55 -9.76
CA GLU A 24 -3.24 14.69 -9.00
C GLU A 24 -1.92 14.30 -8.35
N VAL A 25 -0.84 14.91 -8.81
CA VAL A 25 0.51 14.61 -8.34
C VAL A 25 1.05 15.82 -7.59
N LYS A 26 1.35 15.62 -6.31
CA LYS A 26 1.81 16.68 -5.43
C LYS A 26 3.08 17.36 -6.00
N GLY A 27 3.02 18.65 -6.17
CA GLY A 27 4.14 19.45 -6.73
C GLY A 27 4.12 19.58 -8.26
N PHE A 28 3.33 18.74 -8.96
CA PHE A 28 3.28 18.70 -10.43
C PHE A 28 1.88 19.00 -11.01
N GLY A 29 0.86 19.09 -10.13
CA GLY A 29 -0.48 19.49 -10.54
C GLY A 29 -1.36 18.31 -10.98
N ARG A 30 -2.28 18.60 -11.91
CA ARG A 30 -3.29 17.65 -12.39
C ARG A 30 -3.14 17.43 -13.89
N PHE A 31 -3.17 16.18 -14.32
CA PHE A 31 -3.09 15.81 -15.72
C PHE A 31 -3.83 14.49 -15.99
N PRO A 32 -4.27 14.23 -17.23
CA PRO A 32 -4.99 13.00 -17.55
C PRO A 32 -4.06 11.78 -17.46
N SER A 33 -4.56 10.67 -16.92
CA SER A 33 -3.80 9.41 -16.83
C SER A 33 -3.32 8.89 -18.19
N LYS A 34 -4.07 9.19 -19.26
CA LYS A 34 -3.69 8.87 -20.64
C LYS A 34 -2.33 9.46 -21.05
N ALA A 35 -1.92 10.57 -20.45
CA ALA A 35 -0.61 11.15 -20.71
C ALA A 35 0.53 10.20 -20.31
N LEU A 36 0.32 9.34 -19.31
CA LEU A 36 1.30 8.35 -18.88
C LEU A 36 1.22 7.05 -19.70
N LEU A 37 0.01 6.61 -20.05
CA LEU A 37 -0.21 5.32 -20.72
C LEU A 37 0.40 5.23 -22.11
N ASN A 38 0.59 6.37 -22.79
CA ASN A 38 1.11 6.42 -24.15
C ASN A 38 2.63 6.14 -24.24
N HIS A 39 3.35 6.19 -23.12
CA HIS A 39 4.81 6.15 -23.13
C HIS A 39 5.42 4.77 -22.85
N GLY A 40 4.63 3.81 -22.41
CA GLY A 40 5.10 2.46 -22.09
C GLY A 40 5.90 2.40 -20.77
N PHE A 41 5.86 1.23 -20.15
CA PHE A 41 6.51 0.98 -18.86
C PHE A 41 8.02 0.91 -18.98
N GLY A 42 8.73 1.47 -17.98
CA GLY A 42 10.19 1.41 -17.88
C GLY A 42 10.94 2.28 -18.89
N LYS A 43 10.24 3.10 -19.66
CA LYS A 43 10.85 4.03 -20.61
C LYS A 43 10.80 5.46 -20.09
N GLU A 44 11.89 6.21 -20.31
CA GLU A 44 11.90 7.64 -20.05
C GLU A 44 11.00 8.38 -21.04
N PHE A 45 10.31 9.38 -20.54
CA PHE A 45 9.51 10.33 -21.32
C PHE A 45 9.53 11.70 -20.65
N GLU A 46 9.10 12.73 -21.34
CA GLU A 46 8.95 14.07 -20.79
C GLU A 46 7.50 14.35 -20.47
N LEU A 47 7.25 14.89 -19.28
CA LEU A 47 5.96 15.39 -18.81
C LEU A 47 6.18 16.63 -17.96
N LEU A 48 5.51 17.73 -18.30
CA LEU A 48 5.63 19.01 -17.58
C LEU A 48 7.09 19.52 -17.49
N ASP A 49 7.84 19.39 -18.59
CA ASP A 49 9.25 19.76 -18.72
C ASP A 49 10.21 18.97 -17.77
N GLU A 50 9.74 17.85 -17.24
CA GLU A 50 10.50 16.98 -16.37
C GLU A 50 10.67 15.58 -16.99
N LYS A 51 11.82 14.97 -16.73
CA LYS A 51 12.05 13.55 -17.09
C LYS A 51 11.25 12.67 -16.16
N CYS A 52 10.48 11.77 -16.77
CA CYS A 52 9.59 10.85 -16.08
C CYS A 52 9.87 9.41 -16.49
N ILE A 53 9.55 8.50 -15.58
CA ILE A 53 9.49 7.06 -15.86
C ILE A 53 8.35 6.44 -15.07
N LEU A 54 7.58 5.57 -15.72
CA LEU A 54 6.49 4.83 -15.08
C LEU A 54 6.92 3.38 -14.87
N VAL A 55 6.91 2.92 -13.63
CA VAL A 55 7.37 1.58 -13.23
C VAL A 55 6.38 0.90 -12.28
N ASP A 56 6.58 -0.39 -12.04
CA ASP A 56 5.87 -1.08 -10.97
C ASP A 56 6.39 -0.60 -9.62
N TYR A 57 5.48 -0.42 -8.66
CA TYR A 57 5.84 -0.09 -7.29
C TYR A 57 6.19 -1.37 -6.49
N VAL A 58 6.95 -1.19 -5.43
CA VAL A 58 7.19 -2.22 -4.42
C VAL A 58 6.49 -1.86 -3.10
N LEU A 59 6.44 -2.79 -2.15
CA LEU A 59 5.75 -2.57 -0.87
C LEU A 59 6.22 -1.32 -0.14
N SER A 60 7.52 -1.01 -0.17
CA SER A 60 8.07 0.19 0.49
C SER A 60 7.53 1.49 -0.11
N ASP A 61 7.27 1.53 -1.41
CA ASP A 61 6.67 2.68 -2.07
C ASP A 61 5.22 2.88 -1.62
N LEU A 62 4.47 1.78 -1.55
CA LEU A 62 3.11 1.80 -1.01
C LEU A 62 3.12 2.28 0.45
N GLN A 63 4.00 1.74 1.29
CA GLN A 63 4.12 2.12 2.70
C GLN A 63 4.50 3.58 2.90
N SER A 64 5.35 4.13 2.03
CA SER A 64 5.74 5.55 2.07
C SER A 64 4.58 6.51 1.75
N ASN A 65 3.57 6.01 1.03
CA ASN A 65 2.37 6.75 0.62
C ASN A 65 1.13 6.49 1.50
N LEU A 66 1.25 5.68 2.57
CA LEU A 66 0.14 5.43 3.48
C LEU A 66 -0.32 6.71 4.17
N LYS A 67 -1.63 6.81 4.36
CA LYS A 67 -2.21 7.84 5.24
C LYS A 67 -1.70 7.61 6.66
N ARG A 68 -1.15 8.66 7.25
CA ARG A 68 -0.59 8.63 8.60
C ARG A 68 -1.66 8.94 9.62
N GLY A 69 -1.61 8.27 10.75
CA GLY A 69 -2.44 8.50 11.91
C GLY A 69 -1.68 8.03 13.15
N PRO A 70 -1.69 6.74 13.47
CA PRO A 70 -0.81 6.17 14.48
C PRO A 70 0.63 6.12 13.99
N GLN A 71 1.56 5.81 14.91
CA GLN A 71 2.95 5.56 14.57
C GLN A 71 3.04 4.38 13.60
N ILE A 72 3.84 4.55 12.54
CA ILE A 72 4.09 3.51 11.55
C ILE A 72 5.31 2.70 12.00
N ILE A 73 5.17 1.39 12.01
CA ILE A 73 6.28 0.47 12.26
C ILE A 73 7.32 0.59 11.13
N SER A 74 8.60 0.55 11.48
CA SER A 74 9.67 0.76 10.50
C SER A 74 9.77 -0.40 9.50
N PRO A 75 10.20 -0.17 8.25
CA PRO A 75 10.40 -1.25 7.28
C PRO A 75 11.37 -2.34 7.77
N LYS A 76 12.38 -1.97 8.53
CA LYS A 76 13.33 -2.90 9.15
C LYS A 76 12.63 -3.85 10.13
N ASP A 77 11.78 -3.31 10.98
CA ASP A 77 11.05 -4.11 11.98
C ASP A 77 10.00 -5.00 11.31
N ILE A 78 9.31 -4.48 10.29
CA ILE A 78 8.39 -5.26 9.46
C ILE A 78 9.10 -6.46 8.83
N ALA A 79 10.25 -6.24 8.19
CA ALA A 79 11.01 -7.30 7.56
C ALA A 79 11.44 -8.37 8.58
N TRP A 80 11.86 -7.93 9.78
CA TRP A 80 12.24 -8.83 10.87
C TRP A 80 11.06 -9.65 11.38
N ILE A 81 9.89 -9.03 11.59
CA ILE A 81 8.67 -9.71 12.02
C ILE A 81 8.26 -10.78 10.99
N VAL A 82 8.19 -10.42 9.70
CA VAL A 82 7.83 -11.35 8.62
C VAL A 82 8.82 -12.51 8.57
N TYR A 83 10.12 -12.23 8.62
CA TYR A 83 11.16 -13.27 8.62
C TYR A 83 11.03 -14.22 9.82
N LYS A 84 10.87 -13.68 11.03
CA LYS A 84 10.79 -14.48 12.27
C LYS A 84 9.49 -15.25 12.42
N SER A 85 8.41 -14.78 11.84
CA SER A 85 7.10 -15.46 11.91
C SER A 85 7.07 -16.77 11.12
N GLY A 86 8.01 -16.99 10.20
CA GLY A 86 7.97 -18.13 9.28
C GLY A 86 6.75 -18.11 8.36
N LEU A 87 6.16 -16.92 8.17
CA LEU A 87 4.98 -16.75 7.33
C LEU A 87 5.33 -16.99 5.85
N SER A 88 4.41 -17.62 5.14
CA SER A 88 4.58 -17.92 3.72
C SER A 88 3.24 -17.89 2.99
N THR A 89 3.28 -17.96 1.67
CA THR A 89 2.11 -18.01 0.78
C THR A 89 1.06 -19.00 1.25
N GLY A 90 -0.20 -18.57 1.23
CA GLY A 90 -1.36 -19.39 1.58
C GLY A 90 -1.64 -19.53 3.08
N LYS A 91 -0.82 -18.99 3.95
CA LYS A 91 -1.02 -19.03 5.40
C LYS A 91 -2.07 -18.01 5.86
N THR A 92 -2.69 -18.30 6.99
CA THR A 92 -3.52 -17.33 7.72
C THR A 92 -2.71 -16.78 8.89
N VAL A 93 -2.74 -15.47 9.05
CA VAL A 93 -2.07 -14.75 10.15
C VAL A 93 -3.05 -13.86 10.88
N VAL A 94 -2.88 -13.76 12.20
CA VAL A 94 -3.64 -12.86 13.07
C VAL A 94 -2.71 -11.75 13.56
N GLU A 95 -3.18 -10.52 13.44
CA GLU A 95 -2.49 -9.31 13.90
C GLU A 95 -3.35 -8.58 14.93
N ALA A 96 -2.75 -8.12 16.02
CA ALA A 96 -3.40 -7.28 17.00
C ALA A 96 -2.83 -5.86 16.94
N GLY A 97 -3.70 -4.89 16.60
CA GLY A 97 -3.33 -3.49 16.40
C GLY A 97 -2.90 -3.19 14.97
N SER A 98 -3.86 -3.04 14.04
CA SER A 98 -3.55 -2.69 12.65
C SER A 98 -2.87 -1.33 12.49
N GLY A 99 -3.15 -0.39 13.38
CA GLY A 99 -2.63 0.96 13.34
C GLY A 99 -2.89 1.67 12.00
N SER A 100 -1.82 1.92 11.24
CA SER A 100 -1.88 2.45 9.88
C SER A 100 -1.95 1.37 8.79
N ALA A 101 -2.00 0.09 9.16
CA ALA A 101 -1.93 -1.09 8.31
C ALA A 101 -0.58 -1.31 7.59
N ALA A 102 0.52 -0.70 8.03
CA ALA A 102 1.81 -0.89 7.39
C ALA A 102 2.32 -2.35 7.51
N LEU A 103 2.22 -2.94 8.70
CA LEU A 103 2.54 -4.36 8.90
C LEU A 103 1.48 -5.25 8.23
N THR A 104 0.19 -4.92 8.39
CA THR A 104 -0.93 -5.64 7.76
C THR A 104 -0.69 -5.88 6.27
N LEU A 105 -0.25 -4.85 5.52
CA LEU A 105 -0.01 -4.95 4.09
C LEU A 105 1.22 -5.81 3.76
N ALA A 106 2.25 -5.79 4.58
CA ALA A 106 3.41 -6.68 4.43
C ALA A 106 3.02 -8.15 4.67
N LEU A 107 2.21 -8.40 5.69
CA LEU A 107 1.66 -9.73 5.97
C LEU A 107 0.79 -10.20 4.80
N ALA A 108 -0.09 -9.33 4.28
CA ALA A 108 -0.97 -9.66 3.16
C ALA A 108 -0.19 -9.99 1.88
N GLN A 109 0.87 -9.21 1.57
CA GLN A 109 1.77 -9.53 0.46
C GLN A 109 2.45 -10.89 0.64
N THR A 110 2.90 -11.19 1.85
CA THR A 110 3.62 -12.44 2.16
C THR A 110 2.73 -13.67 2.00
N VAL A 111 1.45 -13.57 2.38
CA VAL A 111 0.52 -14.71 2.30
C VAL A 111 -0.20 -14.82 0.96
N ALA A 112 -0.09 -13.80 0.10
CA ALA A 112 -0.74 -13.78 -1.21
C ALA A 112 -0.27 -14.95 -2.10
N PRO A 113 -1.10 -15.41 -3.07
CA PRO A 113 -2.45 -14.90 -3.38
C PRO A 113 -3.57 -15.57 -2.57
N ASN A 114 -3.31 -16.66 -1.85
CA ASN A 114 -4.33 -17.59 -1.30
C ASN A 114 -4.39 -17.57 0.25
N GLY A 115 -3.63 -16.72 0.91
CA GLY A 115 -3.64 -16.58 2.37
C GLY A 115 -4.61 -15.53 2.87
N ASN A 116 -4.67 -15.35 4.20
CA ASN A 116 -5.54 -14.37 4.85
C ASN A 116 -4.81 -13.66 5.98
N VAL A 117 -5.15 -12.40 6.18
CA VAL A 117 -4.75 -11.59 7.34
C VAL A 117 -6.01 -11.18 8.10
N ILE A 118 -6.12 -11.59 9.35
CA ILE A 118 -7.18 -11.14 10.25
C ILE A 118 -6.55 -10.14 11.21
N THR A 119 -6.92 -8.88 11.08
CA THR A 119 -6.32 -7.82 11.90
C THR A 119 -7.36 -7.12 12.76
N PHE A 120 -6.97 -6.78 13.99
CA PHE A 120 -7.83 -6.17 15.00
C PHE A 120 -7.38 -4.75 15.31
N GLU A 121 -8.33 -3.83 15.49
CA GLU A 121 -8.07 -2.47 15.92
C GLU A 121 -9.24 -1.96 16.76
N ASN A 122 -8.98 -1.55 17.99
CA ASN A 122 -9.99 -1.05 18.91
C ASN A 122 -10.13 0.48 18.89
N ASN A 123 -9.17 1.19 18.33
CA ASN A 123 -9.22 2.64 18.20
C ASN A 123 -9.91 3.04 16.87
N ASN A 124 -11.10 3.65 16.97
CA ASN A 124 -11.88 4.05 15.81
C ASN A 124 -11.17 5.02 14.85
N ARG A 125 -10.24 5.85 15.33
CA ARG A 125 -9.46 6.76 14.47
C ARG A 125 -8.43 5.97 13.65
N HIS A 126 -7.72 5.04 14.29
CA HIS A 126 -6.75 4.17 13.63
C HIS A 126 -7.44 3.23 12.65
N LEU A 127 -8.58 2.65 13.04
CA LEU A 127 -9.39 1.80 12.17
C LEU A 127 -9.74 2.48 10.84
N LYS A 128 -10.17 3.75 10.89
CA LYS A 128 -10.48 4.52 9.67
C LYS A 128 -9.24 4.75 8.78
N VAL A 129 -8.07 4.92 9.40
CA VAL A 129 -6.80 5.06 8.66
C VAL A 129 -6.43 3.74 8.03
N ALA A 130 -6.43 2.64 8.81
CA ALA A 130 -6.15 1.29 8.33
C ALA A 130 -7.06 0.91 7.16
N GLN A 131 -8.37 1.13 7.31
CA GLN A 131 -9.35 0.83 6.26
C GLN A 131 -9.03 1.54 4.94
N LYS A 132 -8.68 2.84 4.97
CA LYS A 132 -8.32 3.59 3.77
C LYS A 132 -7.05 3.04 3.13
N ASN A 133 -6.04 2.73 3.93
CA ASN A 133 -4.77 2.21 3.45
C ASN A 133 -4.92 0.79 2.87
N ILE A 134 -5.69 -0.08 3.51
CA ILE A 134 -5.99 -1.41 3.00
C ILE A 134 -6.75 -1.33 1.66
N GLN A 135 -7.74 -0.44 1.53
CA GLN A 135 -8.51 -0.28 0.29
C GLN A 135 -7.68 0.16 -0.91
N MET A 136 -6.58 0.89 -0.70
CA MET A 136 -5.66 1.28 -1.78
C MET A 136 -4.76 0.13 -2.23
N SER A 137 -4.64 -0.95 -1.45
CA SER A 137 -3.71 -2.03 -1.75
C SER A 137 -4.30 -3.09 -2.68
N PRO A 138 -3.48 -3.79 -3.46
CA PRO A 138 -3.92 -4.90 -4.28
C PRO A 138 -4.34 -6.12 -3.45
N TRP A 139 -3.94 -6.17 -2.17
CA TRP A 139 -4.22 -7.30 -1.26
C TRP A 139 -5.45 -7.08 -0.37
N LYS A 140 -6.28 -6.06 -0.65
CA LYS A 140 -7.46 -5.72 0.18
C LYS A 140 -8.43 -6.91 0.38
N SER A 141 -8.55 -7.79 -0.59
CA SER A 141 -9.39 -9.00 -0.51
C SER A 141 -8.86 -10.07 0.44
N LEU A 142 -7.58 -10.00 0.81
CA LEU A 142 -6.94 -10.93 1.74
C LEU A 142 -6.97 -10.44 3.20
N VAL A 143 -7.48 -9.22 3.44
CA VAL A 143 -7.44 -8.60 4.76
C VAL A 143 -8.84 -8.48 5.34
N GLU A 144 -9.06 -9.11 6.49
CA GLU A 144 -10.24 -8.93 7.31
C GLU A 144 -9.90 -7.99 8.48
N LEU A 145 -10.40 -6.75 8.43
CA LEU A 145 -10.21 -5.74 9.48
C LEU A 145 -11.38 -5.78 10.47
N ARG A 146 -11.11 -6.10 11.72
CA ARG A 146 -12.09 -6.20 12.79
C ARG A 146 -11.99 -5.05 13.77
N ASN A 147 -13.11 -4.35 14.01
CA ASN A 147 -13.20 -3.28 15.02
C ASN A 147 -13.44 -3.87 16.39
N LYS A 148 -12.45 -4.46 16.98
CA LYS A 148 -12.50 -4.92 18.38
C LYS A 148 -11.12 -5.21 18.93
N GLU A 149 -11.02 -5.38 20.23
CA GLU A 149 -9.83 -5.86 20.88
C GLU A 149 -9.69 -7.38 20.73
N LEU A 150 -8.49 -7.84 20.45
CA LEU A 150 -8.19 -9.27 20.50
C LEU A 150 -8.04 -9.70 21.95
N ASN A 151 -8.90 -10.57 22.41
CA ASN A 151 -8.89 -11.14 23.77
C ASN A 151 -9.28 -12.62 23.74
N ASN A 152 -9.26 -13.28 24.90
CA ASN A 152 -9.54 -14.72 25.02
C ASN A 152 -10.94 -15.16 24.55
N ASN A 153 -11.84 -14.20 24.29
CA ASN A 153 -13.22 -14.43 23.83
C ASN A 153 -13.42 -14.02 22.36
N THR A 154 -12.35 -13.71 21.64
CA THR A 154 -12.36 -13.31 20.24
C THR A 154 -12.02 -14.47 19.34
#